data_cea3a6b4dbfad6ed1f459d5ff24113f0
#
_entry.id   cea3a6b4dbfad6ed1f459d5ff24113f0
#
_cell.length_a   1.000
_cell.length_b   1.000
_cell.length_c   1.000
_cell.angle_alpha   90.00
_cell.angle_beta   90.00
_cell.angle_gamma   90.00
#
_symmetry.space_group_name_H-M   'P 1'
#
loop_
_entity.id
_entity.type
_entity.pdbx_description
1 polymer ?
#
loop_
_entity_poly.entity_id
_entity_poly.type
_entity_poly.pdbx_seq_one_letter_code
_entity_poly.pdbx_strand_id
1 'polypeptide(L)'
;DIDINSNEYIENISKQIYEISSHFDKRMLVLCTSYKQASQIKNKLKPKFSKLNKKLLVHEKGRSRNSLIRAYKSSKNSVLIGTMAFWEGIDLPGDELSILMMLRIPFSNPNEPYMRYLNDQISSLGENSFNKLQVPAACLKMKQGFGRLIRTEYDSGIFIITDPRINNSRYG
;
A
#
# COMPACT_ATOMS: atom_id res chain seq x y z
N ASP A 1 -10.98 18.25 1.67
CA ASP A 1 -10.82 16.79 1.82
C ASP A 1 -10.73 16.15 0.44
N ILE A 2 -9.63 15.47 0.18
CA ILE A 2 -9.45 14.74 -1.08
C ILE A 2 -10.27 13.46 -0.99
N ASP A 3 -11.29 13.31 -1.83
CA ASP A 3 -11.99 12.03 -1.97
C ASP A 3 -11.06 11.03 -2.70
N ILE A 4 -10.50 10.15 -1.93
CA ILE A 4 -9.57 9.10 -2.38
C ILE A 4 -10.22 8.01 -3.25
N ASN A 5 -11.55 8.01 -3.41
CA ASN A 5 -12.27 7.17 -4.35
C ASN A 5 -12.65 7.95 -5.63
N SER A 6 -12.33 9.24 -5.68
CA SER A 6 -12.60 10.06 -6.86
C SER A 6 -11.76 9.60 -8.06
N ASN A 7 -12.29 9.84 -9.25
CA ASN A 7 -11.53 9.57 -10.48
C ASN A 7 -10.27 10.45 -10.57
N GLU A 8 -10.32 11.66 -10.04
CA GLU A 8 -9.18 12.57 -9.98
C GLU A 8 -8.04 12.01 -9.12
N TYR A 9 -8.37 11.47 -7.92
CA TYR A 9 -7.38 10.82 -7.08
C TYR A 9 -6.71 9.62 -7.79
N ILE A 10 -7.53 8.74 -8.41
CA ILE A 10 -7.01 7.59 -9.16
C ILE A 10 -6.12 8.01 -10.32
N GLU A 11 -6.48 9.08 -11.02
CA GLU A 11 -5.67 9.64 -12.11
C GLU A 11 -4.31 10.14 -11.60
N ASN A 12 -4.32 10.95 -10.53
CA ASN A 12 -3.11 11.50 -9.93
C ASN A 12 -2.19 10.39 -9.40
N ILE A 13 -2.72 9.39 -8.68
CA ILE A 13 -1.93 8.24 -8.22
C ILE A 13 -1.35 7.46 -9.40
N SER A 14 -2.15 7.21 -10.43
CA SER A 14 -1.68 6.50 -11.62
C SER A 14 -0.56 7.26 -12.33
N LYS A 15 -0.66 8.59 -12.39
CA LYS A 15 0.38 9.44 -12.94
C LYS A 15 1.68 9.34 -12.12
N GLN A 16 1.59 9.45 -10.80
CA GLN A 16 2.75 9.32 -9.91
C GLN A 16 3.42 7.93 -10.03
N ILE A 17 2.63 6.84 -10.05
CA ILE A 17 3.18 5.49 -10.24
C ILE A 17 3.91 5.38 -11.57
N TYR A 18 3.35 5.94 -12.64
CA TYR A 18 3.98 5.94 -13.96
C TYR A 18 5.28 6.74 -13.96
N GLU A 19 5.28 7.96 -13.43
CA GLU A 19 6.44 8.84 -13.35
C GLU A 19 7.58 8.20 -12.56
N ILE A 20 7.30 7.69 -11.35
CA ILE A 20 8.29 6.98 -10.54
C ILE A 20 8.84 5.76 -11.31
N SER A 21 7.95 4.98 -11.92
CA SER A 21 8.36 3.78 -12.66
C SER A 21 9.16 4.11 -13.91
N SER A 22 8.97 5.28 -14.52
CA SER A 22 9.73 5.70 -15.70
C SER A 22 11.15 6.19 -15.37
N HIS A 23 11.33 6.78 -14.18
CA HIS A 23 12.62 7.33 -13.76
C HIS A 23 13.49 6.32 -13.01
N PHE A 24 12.88 5.37 -12.29
CA PHE A 24 13.62 4.39 -11.49
C PHE A 24 13.48 2.99 -12.07
N ASP A 25 14.60 2.39 -12.47
CA ASP A 25 14.62 0.99 -12.92
C ASP A 25 14.70 0.01 -11.74
N LYS A 26 13.74 0.12 -10.85
CA LYS A 26 13.63 -0.61 -9.59
C LYS A 26 12.26 -1.27 -9.45
N ARG A 27 12.19 -2.30 -8.59
CA ARG A 27 10.91 -2.94 -8.24
C ARG A 27 10.10 -2.05 -7.32
N MET A 28 8.81 -1.95 -7.62
CA MET A 28 7.87 -1.15 -6.85
C MET A 28 6.67 -2.00 -6.41
N LEU A 29 6.31 -1.86 -5.15
CA LEU A 29 5.06 -2.40 -4.60
C LEU A 29 4.13 -1.23 -4.24
N VAL A 30 2.92 -1.28 -4.78
CA VAL A 30 1.85 -0.31 -4.49
C VAL A 30 0.76 -1.01 -3.69
N LEU A 31 0.44 -0.51 -2.50
CA LEU A 31 -0.57 -1.06 -1.61
C LEU A 31 -1.85 -0.25 -1.65
N CYS A 32 -2.89 -0.88 -2.20
CA CYS A 32 -4.25 -0.37 -2.29
C CYS A 32 -5.11 -0.88 -1.13
N THR A 33 -6.21 -0.16 -0.86
CA THR A 33 -7.19 -0.57 0.15
C THR A 33 -8.19 -1.61 -0.35
N SER A 34 -8.39 -1.72 -1.67
CA SER A 34 -9.37 -2.63 -2.25
C SER A 34 -8.97 -3.12 -3.64
N TYR A 35 -9.53 -4.25 -4.05
CA TYR A 35 -9.41 -4.77 -5.41
C TYR A 35 -9.99 -3.81 -6.47
N LYS A 36 -11.05 -3.07 -6.11
CA LYS A 36 -11.65 -2.05 -7.00
C LYS A 36 -10.63 -0.97 -7.32
N GLN A 37 -9.98 -0.42 -6.30
CA GLN A 37 -8.95 0.60 -6.47
C GLN A 37 -7.77 0.07 -7.30
N ALA A 38 -7.28 -1.13 -7.01
CA ALA A 38 -6.21 -1.77 -7.77
C ALA A 38 -6.57 -1.94 -9.25
N SER A 39 -7.83 -2.33 -9.55
CA SER A 39 -8.33 -2.47 -10.92
C SER A 39 -8.45 -1.12 -11.63
N GLN A 40 -8.91 -0.07 -10.96
CA GLN A 40 -9.00 1.27 -11.53
C GLN A 40 -7.62 1.80 -11.93
N ILE A 41 -6.63 1.67 -11.03
CA ILE A 41 -5.24 2.06 -11.30
C ILE A 41 -4.66 1.24 -12.46
N LYS A 42 -4.89 -0.09 -12.47
CA LYS A 42 -4.48 -0.97 -13.58
C LYS A 42 -4.96 -0.44 -14.93
N ASN A 43 -6.26 -0.10 -15.02
CA ASN A 43 -6.86 0.35 -16.27
C ASN A 43 -6.21 1.65 -16.79
N LYS A 44 -5.82 2.56 -15.90
CA LYS A 44 -5.11 3.79 -16.24
C LYS A 44 -3.65 3.54 -16.64
N LEU A 45 -3.00 2.57 -16.01
CA LEU A 45 -1.57 2.29 -16.22
C LEU A 45 -1.31 1.36 -17.40
N LYS A 46 -2.19 0.40 -17.68
CA LYS A 46 -1.98 -0.62 -18.71
C LYS A 46 -1.55 -0.05 -20.08
N PRO A 47 -2.21 0.97 -20.64
CA PRO A 47 -1.79 1.55 -21.93
C PRO A 47 -0.45 2.28 -21.86
N LYS A 48 -0.09 2.83 -20.70
CA LYS A 48 1.18 3.54 -20.49
C LYS A 48 2.35 2.57 -20.31
N PHE A 49 2.13 1.49 -19.56
CA PHE A 49 3.14 0.46 -19.28
C PHE A 49 3.48 -0.41 -20.49
N SER A 50 2.62 -0.48 -21.50
CA SER A 50 2.96 -1.15 -22.76
C SER A 50 4.14 -0.50 -23.49
N LYS A 51 4.43 0.78 -23.19
CA LYS A 51 5.56 1.56 -23.74
C LYS A 51 6.81 1.48 -22.86
N LEU A 52 6.69 1.01 -21.63
CA LEU A 52 7.81 0.80 -20.71
C LEU A 52 8.21 -0.67 -20.76
N ASN A 53 9.50 -0.95 -20.78
CA ASN A 53 10.00 -2.33 -20.65
C ASN A 53 9.88 -2.84 -19.20
N LYS A 54 8.66 -2.75 -18.62
CA LYS A 54 8.34 -3.08 -17.21
C LYS A 54 7.07 -3.91 -17.12
N LYS A 55 7.09 -4.89 -16.22
CA LYS A 55 5.90 -5.69 -15.94
C LYS A 55 4.99 -4.98 -14.96
N LEU A 56 3.73 -4.78 -15.35
CA LEU A 56 2.66 -4.36 -14.45
C LEU A 56 1.88 -5.59 -13.99
N LEU A 57 2.00 -5.90 -12.71
CA LEU A 57 1.33 -7.01 -12.04
C LEU A 57 0.25 -6.45 -11.11
N VAL A 58 -0.94 -7.07 -11.12
CA VAL A 58 -2.04 -6.59 -10.30
C VAL A 58 -2.71 -7.75 -9.58
N HIS A 59 -2.95 -7.57 -8.28
CA HIS A 59 -3.70 -8.51 -7.46
C HIS A 59 -5.19 -8.33 -7.71
N GLU A 60 -5.75 -9.25 -8.46
CA GLU A 60 -7.18 -9.33 -8.77
C GLU A 60 -7.83 -10.47 -7.97
N LYS A 61 -9.14 -10.35 -7.74
CA LYS A 61 -9.91 -11.38 -7.05
C LYS A 61 -9.77 -12.73 -7.77
N GLY A 62 -9.42 -13.78 -7.03
CA GLY A 62 -9.21 -15.13 -7.57
C GLY A 62 -7.80 -15.38 -8.14
N ARG A 63 -6.95 -14.38 -8.25
CA ARG A 63 -5.57 -14.58 -8.71
C ARG A 63 -4.67 -15.04 -7.57
N SER A 64 -3.90 -16.10 -7.80
CA SER A 64 -2.98 -16.65 -6.81
C SER A 64 -1.89 -15.62 -6.43
N ARG A 65 -1.80 -15.31 -5.15
CA ARG A 65 -0.77 -14.45 -4.57
C ARG A 65 0.64 -14.97 -4.84
N ASN A 66 0.86 -16.28 -4.67
CA ASN A 66 2.18 -16.89 -4.87
C ASN A 66 2.64 -16.80 -6.33
N SER A 67 1.70 -16.93 -7.28
CA SER A 67 1.98 -16.74 -8.70
C SER A 67 2.42 -15.31 -9.00
N LEU A 68 1.74 -14.31 -8.39
CA LEU A 68 2.11 -12.89 -8.55
C LEU A 68 3.47 -12.58 -7.95
N ILE A 69 3.78 -13.11 -6.77
CA ILE A 69 5.08 -12.93 -6.12
C ILE A 69 6.19 -13.52 -6.98
N ARG A 70 6.01 -14.74 -7.51
CA ARG A 70 6.98 -15.34 -8.42
C ARG A 70 7.19 -14.50 -9.68
N ALA A 71 6.12 -14.02 -10.28
CA ALA A 71 6.20 -13.14 -11.46
C ALA A 71 6.87 -11.80 -11.15
N TYR A 72 6.67 -11.26 -9.94
CA TYR A 72 7.32 -10.04 -9.45
C TYR A 72 8.83 -10.26 -9.27
N LYS A 73 9.22 -11.33 -8.61
CA LYS A 73 10.63 -11.68 -8.38
C LYS A 73 11.39 -12.00 -9.67
N SER A 74 10.73 -12.54 -10.69
CA SER A 74 11.35 -12.89 -11.98
C SER A 74 11.75 -11.68 -12.84
N SER A 75 11.37 -10.46 -12.47
CA SER A 75 11.71 -9.24 -13.19
C SER A 75 12.40 -8.25 -12.26
N LYS A 76 13.48 -7.62 -12.71
CA LYS A 76 14.25 -6.64 -11.91
C LYS A 76 13.56 -5.28 -11.77
N ASN A 77 12.54 -5.00 -12.59
CA ASN A 77 11.90 -3.69 -12.70
C ASN A 77 10.37 -3.78 -12.78
N SER A 78 9.77 -4.75 -12.09
CA SER A 78 8.32 -4.94 -12.06
C SER A 78 7.62 -3.98 -11.08
N VAL A 79 6.38 -3.62 -11.42
CA VAL A 79 5.46 -2.92 -10.52
C VAL A 79 4.33 -3.87 -10.16
N LEU A 80 4.13 -4.09 -8.87
CA LEU A 80 3.06 -4.90 -8.32
C LEU A 80 2.07 -4.01 -7.58
N ILE A 81 0.82 -4.01 -8.04
CA ILE A 81 -0.28 -3.36 -7.35
C ILE A 81 -1.02 -4.44 -6.55
N GLY A 82 -0.95 -4.36 -5.22
CA GLY A 82 -1.56 -5.30 -4.31
C GLY A 82 -2.56 -4.66 -3.36
N THR A 83 -3.36 -5.48 -2.70
CA THR A 83 -4.18 -5.07 -1.57
C THR A 83 -3.41 -5.25 -0.27
N MET A 84 -3.96 -4.80 0.85
CA MET A 84 -3.34 -4.97 2.18
C MET A 84 -2.97 -6.43 2.52
N ALA A 85 -3.63 -7.43 1.89
CA ALA A 85 -3.24 -8.83 2.03
C ALA A 85 -1.82 -9.12 1.52
N PHE A 86 -1.26 -8.29 0.65
CA PHE A 86 0.15 -8.36 0.27
C PHE A 86 1.10 -7.78 1.34
N TRP A 87 0.58 -6.95 2.24
CA TRP A 87 1.36 -6.42 3.34
C TRP A 87 1.72 -7.49 4.36
N GLU A 88 0.76 -8.36 4.66
CA GLU A 88 0.92 -9.46 5.61
C GLU A 88 1.50 -10.70 4.90
N GLY A 89 2.71 -11.12 5.28
CA GLY A 89 3.30 -12.38 4.81
C GLY A 89 3.99 -12.38 3.44
N ILE A 90 4.34 -11.23 2.83
CA ILE A 90 5.32 -11.19 1.74
C ILE A 90 6.72 -11.15 2.34
N ASP A 91 7.56 -12.03 1.83
CA ASP A 91 9.00 -11.98 2.06
C ASP A 91 9.72 -11.54 0.78
N LEU A 92 10.18 -10.28 0.79
CA LEU A 92 10.91 -9.64 -0.32
C LEU A 92 12.22 -9.06 0.25
N PRO A 93 13.26 -9.90 0.44
CA PRO A 93 14.51 -9.46 1.03
C PRO A 93 15.33 -8.57 0.09
N GLY A 94 16.03 -7.59 0.67
CA GLY A 94 17.02 -6.77 -0.02
C GLY A 94 16.47 -6.07 -1.26
N ASP A 95 17.18 -6.17 -2.36
CA ASP A 95 16.83 -5.55 -3.66
C ASP A 95 15.50 -6.05 -4.27
N GLU A 96 14.81 -7.01 -3.65
CA GLU A 96 13.53 -7.49 -4.13
C GLU A 96 12.39 -6.47 -3.94
N LEU A 97 12.56 -5.50 -3.02
CA LEU A 97 11.65 -4.37 -2.85
C LEU A 97 12.46 -3.09 -2.67
N SER A 98 12.42 -2.20 -3.63
CA SER A 98 13.16 -0.93 -3.57
C SER A 98 12.24 0.29 -3.37
N ILE A 99 10.98 0.20 -3.83
CA ILE A 99 10.01 1.29 -3.69
C ILE A 99 8.71 0.70 -3.16
N LEU A 100 8.28 1.21 -2.01
CA LEU A 100 7.01 0.86 -1.39
C LEU A 100 6.11 2.10 -1.37
N MET A 101 4.96 2.03 -2.07
CA MET A 101 3.96 3.08 -2.06
C MET A 101 2.70 2.59 -1.36
N MET A 102 2.29 3.28 -0.32
CA MET A 102 1.07 3.02 0.44
C MET A 102 0.06 4.12 0.16
N LEU A 103 -1.09 3.75 -0.40
CA LEU A 103 -2.10 4.73 -0.80
C LEU A 103 -2.94 5.25 0.37
N ARG A 104 -2.97 4.50 1.48
CA ARG A 104 -3.70 4.87 2.71
C ARG A 104 -3.03 4.34 3.95
N ILE A 105 -3.20 5.09 5.03
CA ILE A 105 -2.85 4.61 6.38
C ILE A 105 -3.69 3.36 6.69
N PRO A 106 -3.08 2.26 7.18
CA PRO A 106 -3.73 0.95 7.32
C PRO A 106 -4.59 0.85 8.59
N PHE A 107 -5.54 1.79 8.78
CA PHE A 107 -6.52 1.69 9.85
C PHE A 107 -7.39 0.45 9.67
N SER A 108 -7.76 -0.18 10.78
CA SER A 108 -8.70 -1.29 10.77
C SER A 108 -10.10 -0.81 10.42
N ASN A 109 -10.92 -1.69 9.84
CA ASN A 109 -12.31 -1.35 9.55
C ASN A 109 -13.11 -1.21 10.88
N PRO A 110 -13.62 -0.02 11.21
CA PRO A 110 -14.34 0.19 12.47
C PRO A 110 -15.65 -0.61 12.56
N ASN A 111 -16.15 -1.11 11.43
CA ASN A 111 -17.38 -1.88 11.34
C ASN A 111 -17.19 -3.38 11.57
N GLU A 112 -15.97 -3.86 11.72
CA GLU A 112 -15.73 -5.25 12.10
C GLU A 112 -16.25 -5.52 13.52
N PRO A 113 -16.95 -6.65 13.78
CA PRO A 113 -17.56 -6.94 15.08
C PRO A 113 -16.58 -6.81 16.26
N TYR A 114 -15.37 -7.34 16.09
CA TYR A 114 -14.31 -7.25 17.10
C TYR A 114 -13.87 -5.80 17.36
N MET A 115 -13.70 -5.01 16.30
CA MET A 115 -13.31 -3.60 16.43
C MET A 115 -14.41 -2.76 17.08
N ARG A 116 -15.68 -3.04 16.77
CA ARG A 116 -16.83 -2.39 17.45
C ARG A 116 -16.79 -2.67 18.94
N TYR A 117 -16.68 -3.93 19.32
CA TYR A 117 -16.61 -4.31 20.74
C TYR A 117 -15.49 -3.58 21.48
N LEU A 118 -14.28 -3.54 20.92
CA LEU A 118 -13.15 -2.82 21.53
C LEU A 118 -13.38 -1.31 21.60
N ASN A 119 -13.95 -0.72 20.56
CA ASN A 119 -14.30 0.69 20.54
C ASN A 119 -15.31 1.03 21.65
N ASP A 120 -16.34 0.20 21.84
CA ASP A 120 -17.35 0.39 22.87
C ASP A 120 -16.76 0.27 24.28
N GLN A 121 -15.87 -0.70 24.51
CA GLN A 121 -15.17 -0.87 25.79
C GLN A 121 -14.31 0.35 26.14
N ILE A 122 -13.54 0.85 25.20
CA ILE A 122 -12.66 2.02 25.45
C ILE A 122 -13.49 3.29 25.62
N SER A 123 -14.54 3.46 24.82
CA SER A 123 -15.43 4.61 24.92
C SER A 123 -16.18 4.64 26.25
N SER A 124 -16.53 3.48 26.82
CA SER A 124 -17.17 3.39 28.14
C SER A 124 -16.26 3.84 29.29
N LEU A 125 -14.94 3.82 29.07
CA LEU A 125 -13.94 4.34 30.00
C LEU A 125 -13.68 5.85 29.82
N GLY A 126 -14.42 6.52 28.93
CA GLY A 126 -14.23 7.95 28.62
C GLY A 126 -13.01 8.25 27.74
N GLU A 127 -12.40 7.23 27.15
CA GLU A 127 -11.20 7.37 26.32
C GLU A 127 -11.54 7.40 24.82
N ASN A 128 -10.66 8.05 24.03
CA ASN A 128 -10.79 8.06 22.58
C ASN A 128 -10.26 6.75 21.98
N SER A 129 -11.16 5.88 21.55
CA SER A 129 -10.83 4.57 20.98
C SER A 129 -9.99 4.67 19.71
N PHE A 130 -10.17 5.71 18.89
CA PHE A 130 -9.35 5.91 17.70
C PHE A 130 -7.88 6.11 18.06
N ASN A 131 -7.58 6.99 19.01
CA ASN A 131 -6.21 7.26 19.44
C ASN A 131 -5.60 6.10 20.21
N LYS A 132 -6.40 5.34 20.97
CA LYS A 132 -5.90 4.22 21.79
C LYS A 132 -5.72 2.92 21.02
N LEU A 133 -6.51 2.68 19.97
CA LEU A 133 -6.49 1.43 19.20
C LEU A 133 -6.02 1.63 17.76
N GLN A 134 -6.71 2.51 17.02
CA GLN A 134 -6.53 2.59 15.58
C GLN A 134 -5.16 3.17 15.20
N VAL A 135 -4.75 4.25 15.86
CA VAL A 135 -3.47 4.91 15.58
C VAL A 135 -2.29 3.99 15.92
N PRO A 136 -2.17 3.40 17.14
CA PRO A 136 -1.07 2.50 17.44
C PRO A 136 -1.02 1.26 16.53
N ALA A 137 -2.18 0.67 16.21
CA ALA A 137 -2.25 -0.49 15.32
C ALA A 137 -1.80 -0.13 13.88
N ALA A 138 -2.20 1.04 13.38
CA ALA A 138 -1.77 1.51 12.08
C ALA A 138 -0.26 1.80 12.05
N CYS A 139 0.28 2.46 13.09
CA CYS A 139 1.72 2.70 13.24
C CYS A 139 2.51 1.38 13.25
N LEU A 140 2.03 0.37 13.98
CA LEU A 140 2.68 -0.95 14.02
C LEU A 140 2.69 -1.61 12.64
N LYS A 141 1.56 -1.58 11.93
CA LYS A 141 1.46 -2.10 10.55
C LYS A 141 2.40 -1.36 9.61
N MET A 142 2.48 -0.04 9.70
CA MET A 142 3.40 0.77 8.88
C MET A 142 4.85 0.43 9.20
N LYS A 143 5.21 0.33 10.49
CA LYS A 143 6.55 -0.07 10.93
C LYS A 143 6.93 -1.47 10.43
N GLN A 144 6.02 -2.43 10.49
CA GLN A 144 6.24 -3.77 9.95
C GLN A 144 6.49 -3.76 8.45
N GLY A 145 5.81 -2.91 7.72
CA GLY A 145 6.04 -2.78 6.31
C GLY A 145 7.33 -2.07 5.96
N PHE A 146 7.63 -0.97 6.65
CA PHE A 146 8.92 -0.31 6.51
C PHE A 146 10.08 -1.28 6.80
N GLY A 147 9.97 -2.12 7.83
CA GLY A 147 10.93 -3.18 8.15
C GLY A 147 11.04 -4.29 7.08
N ARG A 148 10.19 -4.30 6.06
CA ARG A 148 10.36 -5.17 4.87
C ARG A 148 11.12 -4.49 3.74
N LEU A 149 11.09 -3.17 3.71
CA LEU A 149 11.88 -2.35 2.79
C LEU A 149 13.32 -2.20 3.30
N ILE A 150 13.48 -1.97 4.59
CA ILE A 150 14.76 -1.77 5.27
C ILE A 150 14.88 -2.82 6.38
N ARG A 151 15.75 -3.81 6.22
CA ARG A 151 15.96 -4.92 7.16
C ARG A 151 17.33 -4.86 7.84
N THR A 152 18.30 -4.40 7.08
CA THR A 152 19.69 -4.29 7.51
C THR A 152 20.18 -2.87 7.33
N GLU A 153 21.32 -2.54 7.90
CA GLU A 153 21.99 -1.25 7.73
C GLU A 153 22.46 -0.97 6.29
N TYR A 154 22.54 -2.02 5.46
CA TYR A 154 22.94 -1.92 4.05
C TYR A 154 21.75 -1.76 3.09
N ASP A 155 20.53 -1.93 3.58
CA ASP A 155 19.34 -1.79 2.74
C ASP A 155 19.01 -0.32 2.51
N SER A 156 18.56 -0.01 1.30
CA SER A 156 18.07 1.29 0.91
C SER A 156 16.74 1.16 0.17
N GLY A 157 15.85 2.13 0.36
CA GLY A 157 14.57 2.12 -0.33
C GLY A 157 13.79 3.42 -0.16
N ILE A 158 12.75 3.57 -0.97
CA ILE A 158 11.84 4.71 -0.94
C ILE A 158 10.50 4.25 -0.41
N PHE A 159 10.05 4.85 0.70
CA PHE A 159 8.71 4.64 1.25
C PHE A 159 7.85 5.87 1.00
N ILE A 160 6.76 5.71 0.27
CA ILE A 160 5.85 6.78 -0.14
C ILE A 160 4.48 6.52 0.50
N ILE A 161 3.94 7.52 1.19
CA ILE A 161 2.57 7.49 1.70
C ILE A 161 1.81 8.63 1.04
N THR A 162 0.72 8.29 0.33
CA THR A 162 -0.09 9.27 -0.39
C THR A 162 -1.38 9.65 0.34
N ASP A 163 -1.57 9.15 1.56
CA ASP A 163 -2.73 9.50 2.38
C ASP A 163 -2.56 10.93 2.94
N PRO A 164 -3.41 11.90 2.54
CA PRO A 164 -3.26 13.29 2.97
C PRO A 164 -3.44 13.48 4.49
N ARG A 165 -4.08 12.52 5.16
CA ARG A 165 -4.30 12.57 6.60
C ARG A 165 -2.99 12.52 7.39
N ILE A 166 -1.89 12.02 6.82
CA ILE A 166 -0.61 11.96 7.51
C ILE A 166 -0.07 13.37 7.84
N ASN A 167 -0.36 14.36 6.99
CA ASN A 167 0.12 15.73 7.18
C ASN A 167 -0.92 16.62 7.88
N ASN A 168 -2.20 16.29 7.81
CA ASN A 168 -3.30 17.15 8.25
C ASN A 168 -3.91 16.72 9.58
N SER A 169 -3.50 15.59 10.13
CA SER A 169 -4.04 15.04 11.36
C SER A 169 -3.03 15.13 12.51
N ARG A 170 -3.54 15.28 13.73
CA ARG A 170 -2.70 15.39 14.95
C ARG A 170 -1.90 14.13 15.30
N TYR A 171 -2.07 13.08 14.52
CA TYR A 171 -1.36 11.79 14.67
C TYR A 171 -0.35 11.53 13.54
N GLY A 172 -0.21 12.45 12.60
CA GLY A 172 0.77 12.39 11.50
C GLY A 172 2.08 13.06 11.85
#